data_db640cb7f55446bef25398475d376062
#
_entry.id   db640cb7f55446bef25398475d376062
#
_cell.length_a   1.000
_cell.length_b   1.000
_cell.length_c   1.000
_cell.angle_alpha   90.00
_cell.angle_beta   90.00
_cell.angle_gamma   90.00
#
_symmetry.space_group_name_H-M   'P 1'
#
loop_
_entity.id
_entity.type
_entity.pdbx_description
1 polymer ?
#
loop_
_entity_poly.entity_id
_entity_poly.type
_entity_poly.pdbx_seq_one_letter_code
_entity_poly.pdbx_strand_id
1 'polypeptide(L)'
;MQAWFCETLSGPDGLLWKDVPTPQPGPGEVRIAIRAASLNFPDILIVQGKYQFKPALPFVPGSEYSGVVEALGEGVTQLKV
;
A
#
# COMPACT_ATOMS: atom_id res chain seq x y z
N MET A 1 -5.06 0.65 -11.26
CA MET A 1 -5.92 0.56 -10.06
C MET A 1 -6.09 1.93 -9.43
N GLN A 2 -7.14 2.12 -8.68
CA GLN A 2 -7.36 3.38 -7.99
C GLN A 2 -6.89 3.27 -6.53
N ALA A 3 -6.26 4.33 -6.04
CA ALA A 3 -5.74 4.35 -4.68
C ALA A 3 -5.66 5.77 -4.15
N TRP A 4 -5.69 5.89 -2.81
CA TRP A 4 -5.33 7.12 -2.13
C TRP A 4 -3.82 7.26 -2.17
N PHE A 5 -3.35 8.38 -2.70
CA PHE A 5 -1.93 8.58 -3.01
C PHE A 5 -1.38 9.74 -2.20
N CYS A 6 -0.25 9.51 -1.53
CA CYS A 6 0.43 10.51 -0.73
C CYS A 6 1.63 11.04 -1.51
N GLU A 7 1.51 12.25 -2.04
CA GLU A 7 2.59 12.91 -2.77
C GLU A 7 3.34 13.93 -1.90
N THR A 8 2.68 14.41 -0.85
CA THR A 8 3.26 15.36 0.11
C THR A 8 2.87 14.96 1.52
N LEU A 9 3.71 15.29 2.50
CA LEU A 9 3.45 14.96 3.90
C LEU A 9 2.60 16.05 4.55
N SER A 10 1.40 16.27 4.02
CA SER A 10 0.49 17.33 4.46
C SER A 10 -0.73 16.83 5.24
N GLY A 11 -0.71 15.57 5.66
CA GLY A 11 -1.80 14.97 6.41
C GLY A 11 -2.88 14.36 5.53
N PRO A 12 -3.97 13.84 6.14
CA PRO A 12 -5.02 13.16 5.38
C PRO A 12 -5.68 14.02 4.31
N ASP A 13 -5.81 15.33 4.54
CA ASP A 13 -6.42 16.23 3.57
C ASP A 13 -5.60 16.40 2.29
N GLY A 14 -4.32 16.04 2.34
CA GLY A 14 -3.44 16.11 1.17
C GLY A 14 -3.42 14.84 0.34
N LEU A 15 -4.16 13.80 0.72
CA LEU A 15 -4.22 12.58 -0.05
C LEU A 15 -5.04 12.77 -1.32
N LEU A 16 -4.59 12.15 -2.41
CA LEU A 16 -5.25 12.24 -3.71
C LEU A 16 -5.77 10.88 -4.12
N TRP A 17 -7.03 10.82 -4.55
CA TRP A 17 -7.61 9.62 -5.14
C TRP A 17 -7.24 9.59 -6.61
N LYS A 18 -6.39 8.65 -6.99
CA LYS A 18 -5.84 8.60 -8.36
C LYS A 18 -5.86 7.19 -8.90
N ASP A 19 -5.83 7.13 -10.22
CA ASP A 19 -5.54 5.89 -10.92
C ASP A 19 -4.02 5.74 -11.00
N VAL A 20 -3.51 4.62 -10.48
CA VAL A 20 -2.07 4.33 -10.44
C VAL A 20 -1.82 2.97 -11.08
N PRO A 21 -0.59 2.72 -11.60
CA PRO A 21 -0.28 1.40 -12.17
C PRO A 21 -0.49 0.29 -11.15
N THR A 22 -1.06 -0.83 -11.59
CA THR A 22 -1.15 -2.01 -10.75
C THR A 22 0.26 -2.53 -10.50
N PRO A 23 0.66 -2.68 -9.22
CA PRO A 23 2.02 -3.13 -8.92
C PRO A 23 2.22 -4.59 -9.34
N GLN A 24 3.44 -4.91 -9.75
CA GLN A 24 3.83 -6.29 -10.07
C GLN A 24 4.68 -6.84 -8.93
N PRO A 25 4.47 -8.11 -8.53
CA PRO A 25 5.26 -8.68 -7.45
C PRO A 25 6.71 -8.88 -7.89
N GLY A 26 7.64 -8.39 -7.09
CA GLY A 26 9.05 -8.67 -7.27
C GLY A 26 9.43 -10.03 -6.71
N PRO A 27 10.73 -10.41 -6.77
CA PRO A 27 11.19 -11.67 -6.18
C PRO A 27 10.81 -11.78 -4.71
N GLY A 28 10.22 -12.90 -4.31
CA GLY A 28 9.79 -13.13 -2.93
C GLY A 28 8.51 -12.42 -2.53
N GLU A 29 7.86 -11.71 -3.45
CA GLU A 29 6.65 -10.95 -3.18
C GLU A 29 5.42 -11.58 -3.83
N VAL A 30 4.25 -11.22 -3.32
CA VAL A 30 2.96 -11.61 -3.92
C VAL A 30 2.11 -10.36 -4.12
N ARG A 31 1.23 -10.40 -5.12
CA ARG A 31 0.22 -9.37 -5.30
C ARG A 31 -1.11 -9.90 -4.76
N ILE A 32 -1.76 -9.09 -3.95
CA ILE A 32 -3.02 -9.45 -3.32
C ILE A 32 -4.14 -8.56 -3.86
N ALA A 33 -5.22 -9.19 -4.33
CA ALA A 33 -6.45 -8.48 -4.62
C ALA A 33 -7.14 -8.18 -3.29
N ILE A 34 -7.09 -6.94 -2.86
CA ILE A 34 -7.61 -6.53 -1.55
C ILE A 34 -9.13 -6.65 -1.53
N ARG A 35 -9.65 -7.25 -0.46
CA ARG A 35 -11.08 -7.37 -0.21
C ARG A 35 -11.54 -6.42 0.90
N ALA A 36 -10.67 -6.16 1.87
CA ALA A 36 -10.94 -5.25 2.97
C ALA A 36 -9.64 -4.62 3.43
N ALA A 37 -9.71 -3.36 3.83
CA ALA A 37 -8.57 -2.64 4.38
C ALA A 37 -9.05 -1.73 5.49
N SER A 38 -8.22 -1.53 6.52
CA SER A 38 -8.54 -0.63 7.61
C SER A 38 -7.51 0.47 7.70
N LEU A 39 -7.93 1.59 8.29
CA LEU A 39 -7.08 2.72 8.59
C LEU A 39 -6.79 2.71 10.08
N ASN A 40 -5.55 2.98 10.45
CA ASN A 40 -5.11 2.95 11.82
C ASN A 40 -4.41 4.26 12.18
N PHE A 41 -4.25 4.50 13.48
CA PHE A 41 -3.63 5.74 13.95
C PHE A 41 -2.23 5.98 13.36
N PRO A 42 -1.33 4.99 13.24
CA PRO A 42 -0.04 5.22 12.59
C PRO A 42 -0.15 5.74 11.16
N ASP A 43 -1.19 5.35 10.42
CA ASP A 43 -1.36 5.82 9.04
C ASP A 43 -1.51 7.33 8.98
N ILE A 44 -2.23 7.92 9.95
CA ILE A 44 -2.39 9.38 10.03
C ILE A 44 -1.05 10.05 10.27
N LEU A 45 -0.24 9.50 11.15
CA LEU A 45 1.10 10.03 11.46
C LEU A 45 2.04 9.90 10.27
N ILE A 46 1.96 8.80 9.53
CA ILE A 46 2.82 8.56 8.37
C ILE A 46 2.57 9.61 7.28
N VAL A 47 1.31 9.92 6.97
CA VAL A 47 1.00 10.91 5.93
C VAL A 47 1.29 12.34 6.40
N GLN A 48 1.49 12.56 7.69
CA GLN A 48 1.94 13.84 8.24
C GLN A 48 3.47 13.94 8.36
N GLY A 49 4.18 12.84 8.12
CA GLY A 49 5.62 12.78 8.30
C GLY A 49 6.05 12.75 9.75
N LYS A 50 5.16 12.32 10.66
CA LYS A 50 5.40 12.34 12.12
C LYS A 50 5.62 10.97 12.73
N TYR A 51 5.68 9.92 11.91
CA TYR A 51 5.90 8.57 12.38
C TYR A 51 7.37 8.18 12.19
N GLN A 52 7.82 7.15 12.92
CA GLN A 52 9.21 6.66 12.83
C GLN A 52 9.51 6.12 11.44
N PHE A 53 8.58 5.36 10.87
CA PHE A 53 8.71 4.86 9.52
C PHE A 53 8.28 5.95 8.54
N LYS A 54 9.19 6.32 7.62
CA LYS A 54 8.93 7.36 6.62
C LYS A 54 9.18 6.79 5.24
N PRO A 55 8.14 6.26 4.57
CA PRO A 55 8.33 5.75 3.22
C PRO A 55 8.69 6.87 2.25
N ALA A 56 9.39 6.50 1.18
CA ALA A 56 9.73 7.45 0.14
C ALA A 56 8.47 7.92 -0.59
N LEU A 57 8.38 9.22 -0.85
CA LEU A 57 7.28 9.80 -1.61
C LEU A 57 7.45 9.54 -3.11
N PRO A 58 6.39 9.33 -3.87
CA PRO A 58 5.01 9.16 -3.41
C PRO A 58 4.74 7.73 -2.93
N PHE A 59 3.72 7.56 -2.09
CA PHE A 59 3.36 6.22 -1.60
C PHE A 59 1.85 6.11 -1.38
N VAL A 60 1.37 4.87 -1.27
CA VAL A 60 -0.01 4.56 -0.90
C VAL A 60 -0.01 4.20 0.58
N PRO A 61 -0.70 4.98 1.45
CA PRO A 61 -0.72 4.70 2.88
C PRO A 61 -1.61 3.51 3.20
N GLY A 62 -1.40 2.94 4.39
CA GLY A 62 -2.15 1.80 4.89
C GLY A 62 -1.24 0.59 5.07
N SER A 63 -1.47 -0.16 6.15
CA SER A 63 -0.63 -1.31 6.48
C SER A 63 -1.42 -2.53 6.93
N GLU A 64 -2.76 -2.45 6.93
CA GLU A 64 -3.59 -3.56 7.35
C GLU A 64 -4.69 -3.83 6.32
N TYR A 65 -4.70 -5.05 5.82
CA TYR A 65 -5.66 -5.45 4.80
C TYR A 65 -5.83 -6.96 4.77
N SER A 66 -6.87 -7.41 4.11
CA SER A 66 -7.08 -8.82 3.77
C SER A 66 -7.49 -8.93 2.31
N GLY A 67 -7.21 -10.07 1.71
CA GLY A 67 -7.54 -10.27 0.31
C GLY A 67 -7.12 -11.64 -0.19
N VAL A 68 -7.06 -11.76 -1.50
CA VAL A 68 -6.77 -13.02 -2.20
C VAL A 68 -5.50 -12.85 -3.02
N VAL A 69 -4.59 -13.81 -2.91
CA VAL A 69 -3.37 -13.82 -3.73
C VAL A 69 -3.76 -13.98 -5.19
N GLU A 70 -3.33 -13.04 -6.05
CA GLU A 70 -3.66 -13.07 -7.48
C GLU A 70 -2.44 -13.21 -8.38
N ALA A 71 -1.23 -12.98 -7.86
CA ALA A 71 0.00 -13.16 -8.62
C ALA A 71 1.15 -13.46 -7.68
N LEU A 72 2.09 -14.29 -8.13
CA LEU A 72 3.27 -14.67 -7.36
C LEU A 72 4.52 -14.12 -8.05
N GLY A 73 5.44 -13.57 -7.24
CA GLY A 73 6.77 -13.23 -7.70
C GLY A 73 7.68 -14.46 -7.77
N GLU A 74 8.86 -14.27 -8.30
CA GLU A 74 9.83 -15.34 -8.43
C GLU A 74 10.23 -15.88 -7.05
N GLY A 75 10.31 -17.20 -6.94
CA GLY A 75 10.75 -17.87 -5.72
C GLY A 75 9.66 -18.08 -4.67
N VAL A 76 8.43 -17.64 -4.91
CA VAL A 76 7.33 -17.83 -3.97
C VAL A 76 6.75 -19.23 -4.13
N THR A 77 6.90 -20.07 -3.10
CA THR A 77 6.44 -21.46 -3.12
C THR A 77 5.45 -21.77 -2.00
N GLN A 78 5.33 -20.91 -1.00
CA GLN A 78 4.51 -21.15 0.20
C GLN A 78 3.05 -20.74 0.01
N LEU A 79 2.75 -19.94 -1.00
CA LEU A 79 1.42 -19.45 -1.30
C LEU A 79 1.02 -19.81 -2.72
N LYS A 80 -0.28 -19.81 -2.98
CA LYS A 80 -0.86 -20.09 -4.30
C LYS A 80 -1.87 -19.01 -4.67
N VAL A 81 -1.99 -18.79 -5.95
CA VAL A 81 -3.07 -17.95 -6.50
C VAL A 81 -4.43 -18.59 -6.23
#